data_d7dbd6f5de9776e370089fa4c4d1325b
#
_entry.id   d7dbd6f5de9776e370089fa4c4d1325b
#
_cell.length_a   1.000
_cell.length_b   1.000
_cell.length_c   1.000
_cell.angle_alpha   90.00
_cell.angle_beta   90.00
_cell.angle_gamma   90.00
#
_symmetry.space_group_name_H-M   'P 1'
#
loop_
_entity.id
_entity.type
_entity.pdbx_description
1 polymer ?
#
loop_
_entity_poly.entity_id
_entity_poly.type
_entity_poly.pdbx_seq_one_letter_code
_entity_poly.pdbx_strand_id
1 'polypeptide(L)'
;CDEGKLRLDSKVFGEDGILKHITEIKDSRAKDITVRHLLNHTAGFSRRMGDPMFRIADVIKWEELDTTPTADQLIAYQLRQRLRDRPGGSAQYSNIGYLVLSRVIEVASGKSYEQYLQENVLWPAGCYDMHIARNYYEERYPMEVKYYGNDPNDRIESYDGSGNMRPREYGGNDIRGLQGAGAWVSSAVEMMRLVASIDGKPGVPDILSKESVAEMRRITRKGDYALGWARYHESTQTLVRTGTMSGTCAYIEHKASGISYAFLTNTSNYRGASFTNSLGTMIRNAMSRVQEWPTDRDLFVEVPNTEEATGSES
;
A
#
# COMPACT_ATOMS: atom_id res chain seq x y z
N CYS A 1 11.60 -11.67 -5.46
CA CYS A 1 12.19 -12.09 -6.73
C CYS A 1 13.71 -12.21 -6.61
N ASP A 2 14.41 -11.20 -6.09
CA ASP A 2 15.89 -11.19 -6.00
C ASP A 2 16.46 -12.39 -5.24
N GLU A 3 15.74 -12.91 -4.24
CA GLU A 3 16.07 -14.13 -3.51
C GLU A 3 15.75 -15.43 -4.27
N GLY A 4 15.20 -15.35 -5.47
CA GLY A 4 14.83 -16.52 -6.28
C GLY A 4 13.60 -17.31 -5.81
N LYS A 5 12.91 -16.89 -4.75
CA LYS A 5 11.75 -17.60 -4.19
C LYS A 5 10.51 -17.55 -5.08
N LEU A 6 10.38 -16.51 -5.91
CA LEU A 6 9.31 -16.37 -6.90
C LEU A 6 9.78 -15.47 -8.06
N ARG A 7 9.00 -15.47 -9.15
CA ARG A 7 9.25 -14.64 -10.33
C ARG A 7 8.06 -13.73 -10.59
N LEU A 8 8.26 -12.63 -11.31
CA LEU A 8 7.18 -11.72 -11.69
C LEU A 8 6.11 -12.40 -12.56
N ASP A 9 6.49 -13.41 -13.33
CA ASP A 9 5.61 -14.21 -14.17
C ASP A 9 5.10 -15.50 -13.48
N SER A 10 5.44 -15.72 -12.20
CA SER A 10 4.85 -16.80 -11.41
C SER A 10 3.33 -16.67 -11.37
N LYS A 11 2.62 -17.74 -11.63
CA LYS A 11 1.16 -17.82 -11.52
C LYS A 11 0.74 -17.74 -10.05
N VAL A 12 -0.38 -17.08 -9.81
CA VAL A 12 -0.88 -16.87 -8.44
C VAL A 12 -1.96 -17.89 -8.09
N PHE A 13 -2.83 -18.22 -9.01
CA PHE A 13 -3.98 -19.10 -8.78
C PHE A 13 -3.93 -20.35 -9.66
N GLY A 14 -4.76 -21.36 -9.30
CA GLY A 14 -4.80 -22.65 -9.99
C GLY A 14 -3.80 -23.66 -9.42
N GLU A 15 -3.70 -24.84 -10.02
CA GLU A 15 -2.94 -25.98 -9.51
C GLU A 15 -1.44 -25.66 -9.34
N ASP A 16 -0.87 -24.89 -10.29
CA ASP A 16 0.53 -24.46 -10.28
C ASP A 16 0.70 -23.08 -9.63
N GLY A 17 -0.36 -22.50 -9.06
CA GLY A 17 -0.35 -21.17 -8.47
C GLY A 17 0.22 -21.15 -7.04
N ILE A 18 0.79 -20.00 -6.65
CA ILE A 18 1.31 -19.80 -5.30
C ILE A 18 0.19 -19.97 -4.26
N LEU A 19 -1.00 -19.44 -4.55
CA LEU A 19 -2.20 -19.54 -3.71
C LEU A 19 -3.13 -20.67 -4.19
N LYS A 20 -2.57 -21.83 -4.53
CA LYS A 20 -3.30 -23.00 -5.04
C LYS A 20 -4.38 -23.54 -4.08
N HIS A 21 -4.30 -23.22 -2.80
CA HIS A 21 -5.31 -23.59 -1.81
C HIS A 21 -6.63 -22.82 -1.99
N ILE A 22 -6.64 -21.68 -2.70
CA ILE A 22 -7.86 -20.94 -3.04
C ILE A 22 -8.40 -21.51 -4.35
N THR A 23 -9.41 -22.38 -4.26
CA THR A 23 -9.90 -23.19 -5.38
C THR A 23 -11.17 -22.66 -6.03
N GLU A 24 -11.89 -21.73 -5.40
CA GLU A 24 -13.18 -21.21 -5.84
C GLU A 24 -13.04 -20.19 -6.98
N ILE A 25 -12.64 -20.65 -8.15
CA ILE A 25 -12.36 -19.81 -9.32
C ILE A 25 -13.51 -19.95 -10.34
N LYS A 26 -14.35 -18.92 -10.48
CA LYS A 26 -15.48 -18.90 -11.42
C LYS A 26 -15.03 -18.68 -12.87
N ASP A 27 -14.04 -17.83 -13.06
CA ASP A 27 -13.50 -17.48 -14.39
C ASP A 27 -12.13 -18.11 -14.56
N SER A 28 -12.03 -19.12 -15.43
CA SER A 28 -10.79 -19.88 -15.63
C SER A 28 -9.58 -19.01 -16.02
N ARG A 29 -9.81 -17.84 -16.63
CA ARG A 29 -8.75 -16.88 -16.97
C ARG A 29 -8.00 -16.38 -15.73
N ALA A 30 -8.62 -16.42 -14.54
CA ALA A 30 -7.93 -16.04 -13.30
C ALA A 30 -6.70 -16.91 -13.00
N LYS A 31 -6.63 -18.13 -13.53
CA LYS A 31 -5.45 -19.01 -13.45
C LYS A 31 -4.23 -18.46 -14.21
N ASP A 32 -4.43 -17.48 -15.09
CA ASP A 32 -3.36 -16.81 -15.84
C ASP A 32 -2.85 -15.53 -15.15
N ILE A 33 -3.43 -15.18 -14.00
CA ILE A 33 -2.95 -14.04 -13.21
C ILE A 33 -1.56 -14.35 -12.66
N THR A 34 -0.62 -13.43 -12.92
CA THR A 34 0.76 -13.51 -12.42
C THR A 34 1.02 -12.42 -11.36
N VAL A 35 2.12 -12.54 -10.65
CA VAL A 35 2.60 -11.50 -9.70
C VAL A 35 2.70 -10.14 -10.39
N ARG A 36 3.24 -10.09 -11.61
CA ARG A 36 3.31 -8.86 -12.43
C ARG A 36 1.94 -8.24 -12.67
N HIS A 37 0.95 -9.04 -13.03
CA HIS A 37 -0.40 -8.55 -13.30
C HIS A 37 -1.04 -7.89 -12.06
N LEU A 38 -0.73 -8.36 -10.88
CA LEU A 38 -1.17 -7.74 -9.63
C LEU A 38 -0.43 -6.44 -9.36
N LEU A 39 0.90 -6.42 -9.49
CA LEU A 39 1.74 -5.25 -9.23
C LEU A 39 1.41 -4.06 -10.12
N ASN A 40 1.10 -4.29 -11.40
CA ASN A 40 0.76 -3.24 -12.37
C ASN A 40 -0.74 -3.08 -12.62
N HIS A 41 -1.59 -3.67 -11.75
CA HIS A 41 -3.04 -3.57 -11.83
C HIS A 41 -3.69 -4.08 -13.13
N THR A 42 -3.07 -5.07 -13.79
CA THR A 42 -3.61 -5.69 -15.00
C THR A 42 -4.17 -7.10 -14.77
N ALA A 43 -4.49 -7.46 -13.53
CA ALA A 43 -5.08 -8.76 -13.19
C ALA A 43 -6.49 -8.96 -13.78
N GLY A 44 -7.17 -7.88 -14.17
CA GLY A 44 -8.49 -7.94 -14.79
C GLY A 44 -9.65 -8.08 -13.81
N PHE A 45 -9.43 -7.87 -12.51
CA PHE A 45 -10.49 -7.95 -11.51
C PHE A 45 -11.66 -7.00 -11.79
N SER A 46 -12.89 -7.51 -11.61
CA SER A 46 -14.10 -6.71 -11.75
C SER A 46 -14.33 -5.85 -10.50
N ARG A 47 -14.77 -4.61 -10.72
CA ARG A 47 -15.24 -3.71 -9.66
C ARG A 47 -16.75 -3.50 -9.71
N ARG A 48 -17.49 -4.36 -10.44
CA ARG A 48 -18.93 -4.23 -10.62
C ARG A 48 -19.70 -4.27 -9.29
N MET A 49 -19.25 -5.09 -8.35
CA MET A 49 -19.81 -5.21 -7.00
C MET A 49 -19.15 -4.26 -5.98
N GLY A 50 -18.37 -3.29 -6.46
CA GLY A 50 -17.53 -2.44 -5.61
C GLY A 50 -16.19 -3.10 -5.29
N ASP A 51 -15.42 -2.45 -4.43
CA ASP A 51 -14.15 -2.98 -3.91
C ASP A 51 -14.44 -3.71 -2.60
N PRO A 52 -14.27 -5.04 -2.52
CA PRO A 52 -14.62 -5.80 -1.32
C PRO A 52 -13.84 -5.37 -0.08
N MET A 53 -12.65 -4.79 -0.26
CA MET A 53 -11.82 -4.28 0.84
C MET A 53 -12.49 -3.12 1.62
N PHE A 54 -13.43 -2.40 0.98
CA PHE A 54 -14.18 -1.28 1.57
C PHE A 54 -15.68 -1.61 1.75
N ARG A 55 -16.03 -2.89 1.72
CA ARG A 55 -17.40 -3.38 1.87
C ARG A 55 -17.47 -4.62 2.76
N ILE A 56 -16.64 -4.63 3.81
CA ILE A 56 -16.49 -5.79 4.70
C ILE A 56 -17.82 -6.19 5.33
N ALA A 57 -18.61 -5.24 5.86
CA ALA A 57 -19.93 -5.52 6.44
C ALA A 57 -20.89 -6.16 5.41
N ASP A 58 -20.85 -5.70 4.14
CA ASP A 58 -21.63 -6.33 3.07
C ASP A 58 -21.15 -7.75 2.77
N VAL A 59 -19.83 -7.97 2.74
CA VAL A 59 -19.26 -9.31 2.51
C VAL A 59 -19.65 -10.26 3.63
N ILE A 60 -19.57 -9.84 4.90
CA ILE A 60 -20.06 -10.62 6.05
C ILE A 60 -21.49 -11.08 5.82
N LYS A 61 -22.36 -10.15 5.44
CA LYS A 61 -23.78 -10.43 5.20
C LYS A 61 -24.01 -11.34 3.99
N TRP A 62 -23.32 -11.12 2.86
CA TRP A 62 -23.53 -11.89 1.64
C TRP A 62 -22.97 -13.31 1.72
N GLU A 63 -21.91 -13.48 2.49
CA GLU A 63 -21.21 -14.76 2.69
C GLU A 63 -21.69 -15.48 3.97
N GLU A 64 -22.66 -14.88 4.68
CA GLU A 64 -23.23 -15.42 5.95
C GLU A 64 -22.14 -15.74 6.98
N LEU A 65 -21.14 -14.82 7.12
CA LEU A 65 -20.02 -15.00 8.03
C LEU A 65 -20.39 -14.54 9.44
N ASP A 66 -19.90 -15.24 10.45
CA ASP A 66 -20.04 -14.87 11.86
C ASP A 66 -19.05 -13.78 12.30
N THR A 67 -17.99 -13.57 11.51
CA THR A 67 -16.89 -12.66 11.85
C THR A 67 -16.35 -11.96 10.59
N THR A 68 -15.48 -10.97 10.80
CA THR A 68 -14.72 -10.33 9.72
C THR A 68 -14.00 -11.36 8.83
N PRO A 69 -14.15 -11.28 7.50
CA PRO A 69 -13.55 -12.25 6.60
C PRO A 69 -12.02 -12.21 6.66
N THR A 70 -11.41 -13.37 6.58
CA THR A 70 -9.97 -13.49 6.38
C THR A 70 -9.55 -13.01 5.00
N ALA A 71 -8.26 -12.76 4.79
CA ALA A 71 -7.73 -12.41 3.48
C ALA A 71 -8.08 -13.45 2.40
N ASP A 72 -7.98 -14.75 2.73
CA ASP A 72 -8.31 -15.83 1.79
C ASP A 72 -9.80 -15.84 1.44
N GLN A 73 -10.70 -15.56 2.39
CA GLN A 73 -12.13 -15.44 2.12
C GLN A 73 -12.47 -14.24 1.23
N LEU A 74 -11.82 -13.08 1.44
CA LEU A 74 -11.98 -11.92 0.55
C LEU A 74 -11.46 -12.20 -0.87
N ILE A 75 -10.34 -12.90 -0.98
CA ILE A 75 -9.78 -13.29 -2.29
C ILE A 75 -10.71 -14.30 -2.98
N ALA A 76 -11.22 -15.30 -2.26
CA ALA A 76 -12.19 -16.25 -2.79
C ALA A 76 -13.47 -15.54 -3.25
N TYR A 77 -14.01 -14.62 -2.45
CA TYR A 77 -15.15 -13.78 -2.83
C TYR A 77 -14.89 -13.05 -4.17
N GLN A 78 -13.70 -12.46 -4.34
CA GLN A 78 -13.34 -11.80 -5.60
C GLN A 78 -13.24 -12.78 -6.77
N LEU A 79 -12.69 -13.98 -6.55
CA LEU A 79 -12.51 -15.01 -7.59
C LEU A 79 -13.82 -15.69 -8.02
N ARG A 80 -14.87 -15.62 -7.20
CA ARG A 80 -16.24 -16.03 -7.59
C ARG A 80 -16.90 -15.04 -8.55
N GLN A 81 -16.28 -13.91 -8.84
CA GLN A 81 -16.73 -12.97 -9.87
C GLN A 81 -16.01 -13.23 -11.19
N ARG A 82 -16.69 -12.89 -12.32
CA ARG A 82 -16.04 -12.93 -13.63
C ARG A 82 -15.02 -11.78 -13.73
N LEU A 83 -13.90 -12.04 -14.33
CA LEU A 83 -12.93 -10.99 -14.68
C LEU A 83 -13.57 -10.01 -15.67
N ARG A 84 -13.28 -8.72 -15.49
CA ARG A 84 -13.66 -7.66 -16.44
C ARG A 84 -12.89 -7.78 -17.73
N ASP A 85 -11.57 -8.09 -17.63
CA ASP A 85 -10.66 -8.21 -18.75
C ASP A 85 -9.76 -9.44 -18.56
N ARG A 86 -9.06 -9.86 -19.60
CA ARG A 86 -8.04 -10.90 -19.49
C ARG A 86 -6.85 -10.39 -18.65
N PRO A 87 -6.15 -11.25 -17.89
CA PRO A 87 -4.90 -10.90 -17.26
C PRO A 87 -3.89 -10.35 -18.29
N GLY A 88 -3.17 -9.28 -17.93
CA GLY A 88 -2.33 -8.53 -18.85
C GLY A 88 -3.12 -7.64 -19.82
N GLY A 89 -4.43 -7.52 -19.67
CA GLY A 89 -5.30 -6.58 -20.39
C GLY A 89 -5.14 -5.12 -19.93
N SER A 90 -6.22 -4.34 -19.98
CA SER A 90 -6.20 -2.92 -19.59
C SER A 90 -5.97 -2.78 -18.09
N ALA A 91 -5.09 -1.85 -17.70
CA ALA A 91 -4.83 -1.57 -16.30
C ALA A 91 -6.07 -1.00 -15.59
N GLN A 92 -6.41 -1.57 -14.46
CA GLN A 92 -7.46 -1.09 -13.57
C GLN A 92 -7.00 -1.22 -12.11
N TYR A 93 -6.86 -0.08 -11.44
CA TYR A 93 -6.49 -0.04 -10.03
C TYR A 93 -7.32 -0.99 -9.17
N SER A 94 -6.65 -1.79 -8.32
CA SER A 94 -7.30 -2.81 -7.51
C SER A 94 -6.61 -2.94 -6.16
N ASN A 95 -7.32 -2.66 -5.07
CA ASN A 95 -6.83 -2.90 -3.71
C ASN A 95 -6.76 -4.40 -3.42
N ILE A 96 -7.80 -5.15 -3.80
CA ILE A 96 -7.79 -6.61 -3.62
C ILE A 96 -6.58 -7.27 -4.30
N GLY A 97 -6.06 -6.72 -5.40
CA GLY A 97 -4.84 -7.21 -6.04
C GLY A 97 -3.61 -7.09 -5.14
N TYR A 98 -3.54 -6.05 -4.33
CA TYR A 98 -2.44 -5.86 -3.36
C TYR A 98 -2.63 -6.67 -2.07
N LEU A 99 -3.87 -6.98 -1.68
CA LEU A 99 -4.12 -7.99 -0.65
C LEU A 99 -3.64 -9.38 -1.13
N VAL A 100 -3.91 -9.74 -2.38
CA VAL A 100 -3.40 -10.99 -2.98
C VAL A 100 -1.87 -11.02 -2.93
N LEU A 101 -1.18 -9.91 -3.24
CA LEU A 101 0.29 -9.84 -3.13
C LEU A 101 0.78 -10.04 -1.68
N SER A 102 0.07 -9.52 -0.69
CA SER A 102 0.41 -9.78 0.72
C SER A 102 0.33 -11.28 1.04
N ARG A 103 -0.73 -11.97 0.59
CA ARG A 103 -0.85 -13.41 0.75
C ARG A 103 0.22 -14.20 -0.01
N VAL A 104 0.60 -13.73 -1.22
CA VAL A 104 1.72 -14.32 -1.98
C VAL A 104 3.01 -14.23 -1.18
N ILE A 105 3.29 -13.09 -0.54
CA ILE A 105 4.47 -12.91 0.33
C ILE A 105 4.41 -13.89 1.51
N GLU A 106 3.28 -14.02 2.19
CA GLU A 106 3.12 -14.91 3.34
C GLU A 106 3.35 -16.38 2.96
N VAL A 107 2.75 -16.83 1.86
CA VAL A 107 2.92 -18.22 1.40
C VAL A 107 4.35 -18.49 0.94
N ALA A 108 4.98 -17.54 0.21
CA ALA A 108 6.34 -17.70 -0.29
C ALA A 108 7.41 -17.62 0.81
N SER A 109 7.14 -16.92 1.91
CA SER A 109 8.09 -16.69 2.99
C SER A 109 7.88 -17.58 4.22
N GLY A 110 6.64 -18.06 4.43
CA GLY A 110 6.23 -18.73 5.65
C GLY A 110 6.09 -17.80 6.88
N LYS A 111 6.13 -16.45 6.66
CA LYS A 111 5.99 -15.44 7.70
C LYS A 111 4.74 -14.60 7.46
N SER A 112 4.24 -13.92 8.50
CA SER A 112 3.19 -12.91 8.28
C SER A 112 3.70 -11.79 7.38
N TYR A 113 2.78 -11.12 6.66
CA TYR A 113 3.10 -10.04 5.75
C TYR A 113 3.88 -8.91 6.47
N GLU A 114 3.40 -8.47 7.62
CA GLU A 114 4.05 -7.42 8.42
C GLU A 114 5.46 -7.83 8.86
N GLN A 115 5.59 -9.02 9.44
CA GLN A 115 6.89 -9.53 9.89
C GLN A 115 7.90 -9.62 8.74
N TYR A 116 7.48 -10.18 7.60
CA TYR A 116 8.39 -10.31 6.45
C TYR A 116 8.87 -8.95 5.95
N LEU A 117 7.97 -7.96 5.83
CA LEU A 117 8.35 -6.63 5.39
C LEU A 117 9.26 -5.92 6.39
N GLN A 118 8.97 -6.03 7.69
CA GLN A 118 9.82 -5.44 8.71
C GLN A 118 11.25 -5.98 8.62
N GLU A 119 11.41 -7.29 8.62
CA GLU A 119 12.73 -7.93 8.64
C GLU A 119 13.53 -7.78 7.34
N ASN A 120 12.84 -7.80 6.17
CA ASN A 120 13.52 -7.92 4.88
C ASN A 120 13.43 -6.67 4.00
N VAL A 121 12.63 -5.69 4.39
CA VAL A 121 12.44 -4.44 3.62
C VAL A 121 12.66 -3.22 4.50
N LEU A 122 11.92 -3.10 5.61
CA LEU A 122 11.87 -1.87 6.39
C LEU A 122 13.13 -1.69 7.25
N TRP A 123 13.52 -2.67 8.02
CA TRP A 123 14.72 -2.58 8.86
C TRP A 123 16.01 -2.45 8.03
N PRO A 124 16.19 -3.19 6.93
CA PRO A 124 17.32 -2.93 6.02
C PRO A 124 17.31 -1.52 5.41
N ALA A 125 16.15 -0.90 5.23
CA ALA A 125 16.00 0.48 4.77
C ALA A 125 16.15 1.53 5.89
N GLY A 126 16.39 1.10 7.14
CA GLY A 126 16.46 2.00 8.30
C GLY A 126 15.10 2.53 8.78
N CYS A 127 14.01 1.79 8.49
CA CYS A 127 12.65 2.10 8.90
C CYS A 127 12.25 1.16 10.04
N TYR A 128 12.27 1.63 11.27
CA TYR A 128 12.07 0.80 12.46
C TYR A 128 10.70 0.98 13.12
N ASP A 129 10.00 2.07 12.80
CA ASP A 129 8.73 2.46 13.42
C ASP A 129 7.54 2.43 12.42
N MET A 130 7.68 1.67 11.33
CA MET A 130 6.59 1.42 10.40
C MET A 130 5.83 0.16 10.81
N HIS A 131 4.51 0.27 10.94
CA HIS A 131 3.61 -0.78 11.39
C HIS A 131 2.33 -0.84 10.56
N ILE A 132 1.65 -1.99 10.59
CA ILE A 132 0.27 -2.10 10.10
C ILE A 132 -0.65 -1.37 11.09
N ALA A 133 -1.45 -0.44 10.57
CA ALA A 133 -2.40 0.36 11.35
C ALA A 133 -3.40 -0.50 12.12
N ARG A 134 -3.99 0.11 13.16
CA ARG A 134 -5.11 -0.45 13.91
C ARG A 134 -6.42 0.17 13.43
N ASN A 135 -7.54 -0.48 13.75
CA ASN A 135 -8.85 -0.07 13.25
C ASN A 135 -9.54 0.99 14.11
N TYR A 136 -9.25 1.03 15.39
CA TYR A 136 -9.96 1.86 16.36
C TYR A 136 -9.05 2.89 17.02
N TYR A 137 -9.64 4.00 17.46
CA TYR A 137 -8.92 5.10 18.08
C TYR A 137 -8.10 4.66 19.30
N GLU A 138 -8.65 3.79 20.12
CA GLU A 138 -8.07 3.30 21.36
C GLU A 138 -6.87 2.37 21.14
N GLU A 139 -6.76 1.83 19.93
CA GLU A 139 -5.71 0.86 19.54
C GLU A 139 -4.49 1.53 18.89
N ARG A 140 -4.53 2.86 18.65
CA ARG A 140 -3.44 3.57 17.99
C ARG A 140 -2.12 3.39 18.72
N TYR A 141 -1.03 3.39 17.94
CA TYR A 141 0.31 3.41 18.53
C TYR A 141 0.54 4.70 19.32
N PRO A 142 1.36 4.69 20.40
CA PRO A 142 1.55 5.85 21.27
C PRO A 142 1.96 7.15 20.53
N MET A 143 2.79 7.02 19.48
CA MET A 143 3.27 8.16 18.68
C MET A 143 2.44 8.41 17.42
N GLU A 144 1.40 7.63 17.16
CA GLU A 144 0.53 7.80 16.01
C GLU A 144 -0.40 9.00 16.20
N VAL A 145 -0.43 9.90 15.21
CA VAL A 145 -1.30 11.08 15.22
C VAL A 145 -2.78 10.70 15.23
N LYS A 146 -3.61 11.59 15.76
CA LYS A 146 -5.06 11.47 15.62
C LYS A 146 -5.47 11.82 14.19
N TYR A 147 -6.40 11.05 13.61
CA TYR A 147 -7.01 11.33 12.31
C TYR A 147 -8.31 12.11 12.46
N TYR A 148 -8.59 12.96 11.49
CA TYR A 148 -9.77 13.82 11.48
C TYR A 148 -10.56 13.62 10.21
N GLY A 149 -11.78 13.12 10.34
CA GLY A 149 -12.74 13.04 9.25
C GLY A 149 -13.18 14.43 8.77
N ASN A 150 -13.86 14.46 7.64
CA ASN A 150 -14.37 15.72 7.08
C ASN A 150 -15.48 16.37 7.94
N ASP A 151 -16.26 15.56 8.64
CA ASP A 151 -17.28 15.98 9.59
C ASP A 151 -17.10 15.17 10.88
N PRO A 152 -16.90 15.83 12.03
CA PRO A 152 -16.72 15.15 13.32
C PRO A 152 -17.97 14.35 13.76
N ASN A 153 -19.15 14.65 13.17
CA ASN A 153 -20.39 13.92 13.42
C ASN A 153 -20.64 12.78 12.40
N ASP A 154 -19.78 12.62 11.40
CA ASP A 154 -19.93 11.55 10.42
C ASP A 154 -19.68 10.19 11.09
N ARG A 155 -20.76 9.47 11.32
CA ARG A 155 -20.77 8.13 11.89
C ARG A 155 -21.25 7.13 10.87
N ILE A 156 -20.60 5.98 10.83
CA ILE A 156 -20.94 4.86 9.95
C ILE A 156 -21.00 3.59 10.79
N GLU A 157 -21.75 2.63 10.33
CA GLU A 157 -21.72 1.29 10.91
C GLU A 157 -20.30 0.72 10.85
N SER A 158 -19.85 0.12 11.94
CA SER A 158 -18.53 -0.51 12.03
C SER A 158 -18.36 -1.59 10.96
N TYR A 159 -17.17 -1.64 10.39
CA TYR A 159 -16.82 -2.59 9.33
C TYR A 159 -17.03 -4.07 9.73
N ASP A 160 -16.99 -4.36 11.03
CA ASP A 160 -17.09 -5.71 11.61
C ASP A 160 -18.53 -6.28 11.62
N GLY A 161 -19.51 -5.53 11.13
CA GLY A 161 -20.90 -5.96 11.09
C GLY A 161 -21.60 -5.97 12.47
N SER A 162 -20.97 -5.40 13.51
CA SER A 162 -21.52 -5.36 14.89
C SER A 162 -22.74 -4.44 15.05
N GLY A 163 -23.05 -3.60 14.05
CA GLY A 163 -24.08 -2.57 14.13
C GLY A 163 -23.68 -1.33 14.95
N ASN A 164 -22.50 -1.32 15.54
CA ASN A 164 -22.01 -0.17 16.30
C ASN A 164 -21.69 1.01 15.36
N MET A 165 -22.14 2.21 15.75
CA MET A 165 -21.84 3.44 15.01
C MET A 165 -20.49 4.00 15.43
N ARG A 166 -19.56 4.16 14.48
CA ARG A 166 -18.19 4.61 14.69
C ARG A 166 -17.86 5.84 13.84
N PRO A 167 -16.86 6.67 14.24
CA PRO A 167 -16.29 7.64 13.33
C PRO A 167 -15.77 6.92 12.07
N ARG A 168 -15.98 7.51 10.89
CA ARG A 168 -15.60 6.87 9.63
C ARG A 168 -14.11 6.55 9.57
N GLU A 169 -13.26 7.39 10.15
CA GLU A 169 -11.81 7.23 10.22
C GLU A 169 -11.35 6.19 11.26
N TYR A 170 -12.26 5.77 12.17
CA TYR A 170 -11.96 4.81 13.24
C TYR A 170 -13.04 3.72 13.31
N GLY A 171 -12.85 2.66 12.54
CA GLY A 171 -13.78 1.52 12.49
C GLY A 171 -14.78 1.57 11.34
N GLY A 172 -14.76 2.59 10.48
CA GLY A 172 -15.58 2.60 9.26
C GLY A 172 -15.05 1.67 8.16
N ASN A 173 -13.78 1.29 8.23
CA ASN A 173 -13.15 0.32 7.35
C ASN A 173 -12.21 -0.59 8.14
N ASP A 174 -11.97 -1.79 7.65
CA ASP A 174 -10.92 -2.68 8.16
C ASP A 174 -9.56 -2.25 7.62
N ILE A 175 -8.94 -1.26 8.27
CA ILE A 175 -7.63 -0.74 7.85
C ILE A 175 -6.54 -1.81 8.00
N ARG A 176 -6.56 -2.54 9.11
CA ARG A 176 -5.61 -3.63 9.35
C ARG A 176 -5.69 -4.71 8.28
N GLY A 177 -6.89 -5.06 7.84
CA GLY A 177 -7.14 -6.04 6.80
C GLY A 177 -6.71 -5.59 5.40
N LEU A 178 -6.49 -4.29 5.16
CA LEU A 178 -5.95 -3.80 3.89
C LEU A 178 -4.54 -4.32 3.60
N GLN A 179 -3.73 -4.57 4.63
CA GLN A 179 -2.34 -5.03 4.47
C GLN A 179 -1.57 -4.23 3.40
N GLY A 180 -1.05 -4.88 2.35
CA GLY A 180 -0.35 -4.24 1.24
C GLY A 180 -1.18 -3.27 0.40
N ALA A 181 -2.49 -3.27 0.55
CA ALA A 181 -3.38 -2.34 -0.14
C ALA A 181 -3.43 -0.93 0.50
N GLY A 182 -2.76 -0.73 1.66
CA GLY A 182 -2.68 0.61 2.24
C GLY A 182 -2.76 0.70 3.76
N ALA A 183 -2.40 -0.36 4.50
CA ALA A 183 -2.52 -0.41 5.95
C ALA A 183 -1.34 0.20 6.72
N TRP A 184 -0.22 0.55 6.08
CA TRP A 184 0.99 0.98 6.77
C TRP A 184 0.88 2.38 7.38
N VAL A 185 1.29 2.49 8.63
CA VAL A 185 1.56 3.76 9.32
C VAL A 185 3.05 4.05 9.23
N SER A 186 3.42 5.29 8.94
CA SER A 186 4.80 5.72 8.77
C SER A 186 4.97 7.19 9.12
N SER A 187 6.18 7.58 9.52
CA SER A 187 6.62 8.97 9.48
C SER A 187 7.03 9.37 8.05
N ALA A 188 7.04 10.68 7.76
CA ALA A 188 7.53 11.18 6.47
C ALA A 188 9.03 10.89 6.29
N VAL A 189 9.82 10.87 7.37
CA VAL A 189 11.26 10.57 7.34
C VAL A 189 11.50 9.12 6.92
N GLU A 190 10.82 8.17 7.56
CA GLU A 190 10.96 6.75 7.21
C GLU A 190 10.45 6.45 5.80
N MET A 191 9.38 7.13 5.38
CA MET A 191 8.91 7.05 4.00
C MET A 191 10.00 7.46 3.01
N MET A 192 10.78 8.51 3.32
CA MET A 192 11.89 8.96 2.47
C MET A 192 13.10 8.02 2.55
N ARG A 193 13.39 7.41 3.71
CA ARG A 193 14.40 6.35 3.82
C ARG A 193 14.05 5.17 2.91
N LEU A 194 12.81 4.69 2.96
CA LEU A 194 12.36 3.62 2.09
C LEU A 194 12.50 3.98 0.60
N VAL A 195 12.10 5.20 0.21
CA VAL A 195 12.25 5.67 -1.18
C VAL A 195 13.72 5.71 -1.59
N ALA A 196 14.60 6.24 -0.75
CA ALA A 196 16.03 6.33 -1.04
C ALA A 196 16.70 4.93 -1.15
N SER A 197 16.17 3.92 -0.45
CA SER A 197 16.69 2.54 -0.50
C SER A 197 16.17 1.70 -1.67
N ILE A 198 15.39 2.29 -2.59
CA ILE A 198 14.86 1.63 -3.79
C ILE A 198 14.93 2.55 -5.03
N ASP A 199 15.70 3.63 -4.98
CA ASP A 199 15.70 4.65 -6.03
C ASP A 199 16.84 4.49 -7.05
N GLY A 200 17.77 3.56 -6.83
CA GLY A 200 18.90 3.31 -7.72
C GLY A 200 19.92 4.44 -7.75
N LYS A 201 19.93 5.32 -6.74
CA LYS A 201 20.86 6.46 -6.66
C LYS A 201 22.02 6.18 -5.70
N PRO A 202 23.18 6.79 -5.92
CA PRO A 202 24.27 6.72 -4.95
C PRO A 202 23.91 7.47 -3.66
N GLY A 203 24.46 7.01 -2.54
CA GLY A 203 24.27 7.63 -1.22
C GLY A 203 23.66 6.65 -0.23
N VAL A 204 22.42 6.23 -0.44
CA VAL A 204 21.78 5.17 0.35
C VAL A 204 21.86 3.86 -0.43
N PRO A 205 22.35 2.77 0.17
CA PRO A 205 22.36 1.47 -0.50
C PRO A 205 20.94 0.99 -0.81
N ASP A 206 20.71 0.54 -2.06
CA ASP A 206 19.45 -0.08 -2.43
C ASP A 206 19.28 -1.46 -1.77
N ILE A 207 18.08 -1.74 -1.28
CA ILE A 207 17.67 -3.07 -0.78
C ILE A 207 17.21 -4.00 -1.91
N LEU A 208 17.13 -3.49 -3.13
CA LEU A 208 16.79 -4.23 -4.34
C LEU A 208 17.99 -4.26 -5.29
N SER A 209 18.03 -5.31 -6.14
CA SER A 209 19.00 -5.35 -7.23
C SER A 209 18.77 -4.22 -8.24
N LYS A 210 19.81 -3.82 -8.96
CA LYS A 210 19.71 -2.80 -10.03
C LYS A 210 18.69 -3.18 -11.09
N GLU A 211 18.60 -4.47 -11.39
CA GLU A 211 17.65 -5.05 -12.33
C GLU A 211 16.21 -4.88 -11.81
N SER A 212 15.97 -5.14 -10.54
CA SER A 212 14.64 -4.98 -9.91
C SER A 212 14.24 -3.51 -9.82
N VAL A 213 15.16 -2.60 -9.48
CA VAL A 213 14.90 -1.15 -9.51
C VAL A 213 14.53 -0.68 -10.93
N ALA A 214 15.26 -1.15 -11.95
CA ALA A 214 14.93 -0.83 -13.34
C ALA A 214 13.58 -1.39 -13.76
N GLU A 215 13.27 -2.63 -13.36
CA GLU A 215 12.01 -3.30 -13.68
C GLU A 215 10.81 -2.62 -12.98
N MET A 216 10.97 -2.07 -11.78
CA MET A 216 9.93 -1.30 -11.09
C MET A 216 9.45 -0.08 -11.90
N ARG A 217 10.30 0.50 -12.73
CA ARG A 217 10.00 1.68 -13.56
C ARG A 217 9.47 1.31 -14.93
N ARG A 218 9.55 0.05 -15.31
CA ARG A 218 9.19 -0.40 -16.66
C ARG A 218 7.69 -0.37 -16.87
N ILE A 219 7.25 0.44 -17.84
CA ILE A 219 5.88 0.48 -18.35
C ILE A 219 5.80 -0.41 -19.60
N THR A 220 4.88 -1.36 -19.60
CA THR A 220 4.68 -2.27 -20.73
C THR A 220 3.83 -1.65 -21.84
N ARG A 221 2.87 -0.82 -21.46
CA ARG A 221 1.98 -0.09 -22.38
C ARG A 221 1.67 1.29 -21.84
N LYS A 222 1.44 2.25 -22.74
CA LYS A 222 1.00 3.60 -22.34
C LYS A 222 -0.28 3.53 -21.50
N GLY A 223 -0.24 4.14 -20.31
CA GLY A 223 -1.35 4.16 -19.36
C GLY A 223 -1.32 3.02 -18.33
N ASP A 224 -0.37 2.09 -18.42
CA ASP A 224 -0.15 1.10 -17.39
C ASP A 224 0.51 1.73 -16.14
N TYR A 225 0.39 1.02 -15.00
CA TYR A 225 1.11 1.37 -13.78
C TYR A 225 2.53 0.80 -13.83
N ALA A 226 3.47 1.51 -13.26
CA ALA A 226 4.76 0.95 -12.88
C ALA A 226 4.58 0.03 -11.66
N LEU A 227 5.53 -0.89 -11.42
CA LEU A 227 5.38 -1.85 -10.32
C LEU A 227 5.44 -1.12 -8.97
N GLY A 228 4.34 -1.11 -8.23
CA GLY A 228 4.20 -0.41 -6.95
C GLY A 228 3.95 1.09 -7.03
N TRP A 229 4.10 1.73 -8.18
CA TRP A 229 3.89 3.16 -8.36
C TRP A 229 2.57 3.46 -9.08
N ALA A 230 1.87 4.51 -8.66
CA ALA A 230 0.59 4.89 -9.27
C ALA A 230 0.77 5.53 -10.64
N ARG A 231 1.86 6.23 -10.88
CA ARG A 231 2.19 6.88 -12.14
C ARG A 231 3.70 6.86 -12.37
N TYR A 232 4.07 6.74 -13.62
CA TYR A 232 5.41 7.01 -14.12
C TYR A 232 5.31 7.94 -15.31
N HIS A 233 5.94 9.09 -15.22
CA HIS A 233 6.02 10.08 -16.30
C HIS A 233 7.31 9.86 -17.08
N GLU A 234 7.24 9.19 -18.23
CA GLU A 234 8.42 8.81 -19.04
C GLU A 234 9.28 10.02 -19.42
N SER A 235 8.66 11.15 -19.83
CA SER A 235 9.38 12.36 -20.26
C SER A 235 10.22 13.01 -19.15
N THR A 236 9.80 12.88 -17.90
CA THR A 236 10.47 13.44 -16.72
C THR A 236 11.05 12.36 -15.82
N GLN A 237 10.82 11.07 -16.14
CA GLN A 237 11.18 9.92 -15.32
C GLN A 237 10.74 10.08 -13.85
N THR A 238 9.57 10.69 -13.66
CA THR A 238 9.03 10.95 -12.32
C THR A 238 8.09 9.83 -11.91
N LEU A 239 8.31 9.28 -10.73
CA LEU A 239 7.47 8.28 -10.08
C LEU A 239 6.57 8.97 -9.06
N VAL A 240 5.29 8.61 -9.03
CA VAL A 240 4.31 9.16 -8.08
C VAL A 240 3.53 8.03 -7.42
N ARG A 241 3.37 8.11 -6.11
CA ARG A 241 2.45 7.28 -5.34
C ARG A 241 1.53 8.15 -4.49
N THR A 242 0.24 7.83 -4.48
CA THR A 242 -0.75 8.53 -3.68
C THR A 242 -1.59 7.56 -2.87
N GLY A 243 -2.09 8.02 -1.74
CA GLY A 243 -3.05 7.32 -0.92
C GLY A 243 -4.07 8.29 -0.33
N THR A 244 -5.32 7.84 -0.24
CA THR A 244 -6.40 8.61 0.38
C THR A 244 -7.37 7.66 1.05
N MET A 245 -7.62 7.87 2.33
CA MET A 245 -8.67 7.23 3.11
C MET A 245 -9.38 8.28 3.97
N SER A 246 -10.46 7.89 4.65
CA SER A 246 -11.09 8.77 5.63
C SER A 246 -10.08 9.19 6.67
N GLY A 247 -9.92 10.50 6.86
CA GLY A 247 -9.02 11.08 7.86
C GLY A 247 -7.54 11.11 7.48
N THR A 248 -7.12 10.67 6.28
CA THR A 248 -5.69 10.69 5.91
C THR A 248 -5.45 10.79 4.42
N CYS A 249 -4.37 11.48 4.05
CA CYS A 249 -3.82 11.50 2.71
C CYS A 249 -2.31 11.32 2.74
N ALA A 250 -1.78 10.63 1.74
CA ALA A 250 -0.35 10.46 1.52
C ALA A 250 0.02 10.73 0.06
N TYR A 251 1.17 11.32 -0.15
CA TYR A 251 1.72 11.60 -1.47
C TYR A 251 3.23 11.44 -1.45
N ILE A 252 3.76 10.75 -2.44
CA ILE A 252 5.20 10.61 -2.68
C ILE A 252 5.47 10.96 -4.14
N GLU A 253 6.53 11.73 -4.38
CA GLU A 253 7.08 11.96 -5.71
C GLU A 253 8.60 11.77 -5.67
N HIS A 254 9.12 10.98 -6.60
CA HIS A 254 10.54 10.77 -6.82
C HIS A 254 10.88 11.19 -8.25
N LYS A 255 11.83 12.14 -8.40
CA LYS A 255 12.24 12.71 -9.69
C LYS A 255 13.55 12.09 -10.18
N ALA A 256 13.74 12.06 -11.48
CA ALA A 256 15.00 11.64 -12.11
C ALA A 256 16.23 12.40 -11.59
N SER A 257 16.05 13.68 -11.19
CA SER A 257 17.09 14.50 -10.58
C SER A 257 17.61 13.97 -9.24
N GLY A 258 16.95 12.96 -8.66
CA GLY A 258 17.25 12.43 -7.33
C GLY A 258 16.49 13.14 -6.20
N ILE A 259 15.71 14.19 -6.51
CA ILE A 259 14.86 14.85 -5.51
C ILE A 259 13.63 13.99 -5.26
N SER A 260 13.44 13.60 -4.00
CA SER A 260 12.24 12.93 -3.52
C SER A 260 11.57 13.79 -2.46
N TYR A 261 10.25 13.73 -2.40
CA TYR A 261 9.49 14.33 -1.32
C TYR A 261 8.22 13.55 -1.04
N ALA A 262 7.82 13.59 0.23
CA ALA A 262 6.56 13.04 0.68
C ALA A 262 5.82 14.06 1.53
N PHE A 263 4.50 13.98 1.53
CA PHE A 263 3.71 14.54 2.61
C PHE A 263 2.69 13.54 3.10
N LEU A 264 2.42 13.62 4.39
CA LEU A 264 1.38 12.86 5.06
C LEU A 264 0.48 13.87 5.77
N THR A 265 -0.83 13.69 5.66
CA THR A 265 -1.79 14.49 6.42
C THR A 265 -2.69 13.59 7.24
N ASN A 266 -3.06 14.04 8.43
CA ASN A 266 -4.01 13.37 9.30
C ASN A 266 -5.45 13.87 9.09
N THR A 267 -5.75 14.29 7.87
CA THR A 267 -7.09 14.66 7.41
C THR A 267 -7.27 14.37 5.92
N SER A 268 -8.51 14.22 5.52
CA SER A 268 -8.91 14.11 4.12
C SER A 268 -10.24 14.86 3.93
N ASN A 269 -10.73 14.95 2.71
CA ASN A 269 -12.05 15.51 2.47
C ASN A 269 -12.86 14.67 1.48
N TYR A 270 -14.12 15.06 1.25
CA TYR A 270 -15.06 14.36 0.37
C TYR A 270 -14.60 14.22 -1.09
N ARG A 271 -13.59 15.01 -1.52
CA ARG A 271 -13.02 14.92 -2.88
C ARG A 271 -12.09 13.72 -3.05
N GLY A 272 -11.77 13.00 -1.97
CA GLY A 272 -10.93 11.81 -2.01
C GLY A 272 -9.60 12.03 -2.74
N ALA A 273 -9.28 11.20 -3.72
CA ALA A 273 -8.04 11.28 -4.47
C ALA A 273 -7.81 12.63 -5.17
N SER A 274 -8.86 13.38 -5.55
CA SER A 274 -8.71 14.72 -6.14
C SER A 274 -8.14 15.72 -5.14
N PHE A 275 -8.49 15.60 -3.87
CA PHE A 275 -7.90 16.42 -2.81
C PHE A 275 -6.41 16.14 -2.65
N THR A 276 -6.02 14.87 -2.55
CA THR A 276 -4.61 14.46 -2.45
C THR A 276 -3.79 14.96 -3.66
N ASN A 277 -4.34 14.87 -4.87
CA ASN A 277 -3.68 15.38 -6.07
C ASN A 277 -3.52 16.90 -6.05
N SER A 278 -4.50 17.63 -5.50
CA SER A 278 -4.42 19.10 -5.35
C SER A 278 -3.32 19.49 -4.37
N LEU A 279 -3.20 18.78 -3.23
CA LEU A 279 -2.11 18.95 -2.28
C LEU A 279 -0.74 18.65 -2.93
N GLY A 280 -0.63 17.56 -3.69
CA GLY A 280 0.57 17.24 -4.45
C GLY A 280 0.97 18.34 -5.43
N THR A 281 0.01 18.97 -6.11
CA THR A 281 0.27 20.09 -6.99
C THR A 281 0.75 21.33 -6.22
N MET A 282 0.13 21.61 -5.07
CA MET A 282 0.54 22.72 -4.20
C MET A 282 1.99 22.56 -3.72
N ILE A 283 2.34 21.37 -3.24
CA ILE A 283 3.71 21.07 -2.76
C ILE A 283 4.71 21.16 -3.92
N ARG A 284 4.38 20.61 -5.09
CA ARG A 284 5.23 20.71 -6.28
C ARG A 284 5.54 22.17 -6.64
N ASN A 285 4.52 23.04 -6.57
CA ASN A 285 4.68 24.47 -6.83
C ASN A 285 5.53 25.15 -5.73
N ALA A 286 5.38 24.76 -4.48
CA ALA A 286 6.23 25.26 -3.39
C ALA A 286 7.69 24.84 -3.58
N MET A 287 7.92 23.55 -3.87
CA MET A 287 9.26 22.98 -4.12
C MET A 287 9.96 23.67 -5.29
N SER A 288 9.23 24.04 -6.36
CA SER A 288 9.82 24.72 -7.52
C SER A 288 10.29 26.15 -7.24
N ARG A 289 9.93 26.73 -6.10
CA ARG A 289 10.33 28.09 -5.66
C ARG A 289 11.53 28.09 -4.71
N VAL A 290 11.94 26.92 -4.21
CA VAL A 290 13.11 26.79 -3.34
C VAL A 290 14.36 26.99 -4.22
N GLN A 291 15.14 28.03 -3.91
CA GLN A 291 16.38 28.36 -4.63
C GLN A 291 17.60 27.65 -4.04
N GLU A 292 17.62 27.49 -2.72
CA GLU A 292 18.69 26.82 -1.99
C GLU A 292 18.10 25.74 -1.07
N TRP A 293 18.75 24.58 -1.08
CA TRP A 293 18.39 23.46 -0.22
C TRP A 293 19.41 23.33 0.91
N PRO A 294 18.99 23.10 2.17
CA PRO A 294 19.93 22.79 3.23
C PRO A 294 20.59 21.45 2.91
N THR A 295 21.91 21.47 2.71
CA THR A 295 22.72 20.29 2.42
C THR A 295 23.52 19.82 3.62
N ASP A 296 23.48 20.55 4.72
CA ASP A 296 24.16 20.32 5.98
C ASP A 296 23.37 19.44 6.97
N ARG A 297 22.17 19.04 6.60
CA ARG A 297 21.26 18.27 7.46
C ARG A 297 20.92 16.93 6.83
N ASP A 298 21.38 15.86 7.45
CA ASP A 298 21.08 14.48 7.06
C ASP A 298 20.30 13.77 8.18
N LEU A 299 18.96 13.68 8.02
CA LEU A 299 18.08 13.00 8.97
C LEU A 299 18.16 11.46 8.87
N PHE A 300 18.91 10.91 7.92
CA PHE A 300 19.12 9.47 7.81
C PHE A 300 20.27 8.98 8.71
N VAL A 301 21.20 9.88 9.04
CA VAL A 301 22.34 9.57 9.91
C VAL A 301 21.97 9.73 11.38
N GLU A 302 21.08 10.67 11.71
CA GLU A 302 20.57 10.86 13.06
C GLU A 302 19.48 9.81 13.39
N VAL A 303 19.91 8.59 13.75
CA VAL A 303 19.02 7.65 14.46
C VAL A 303 18.95 8.15 15.92
N PRO A 304 17.81 8.56 16.45
CA PRO A 304 17.70 8.84 17.87
C PRO A 304 18.08 7.57 18.63
N ASN A 305 19.10 7.67 19.49
CA ASN A 305 19.45 6.58 20.40
C ASN A 305 18.24 6.33 21.31
N THR A 306 17.53 5.25 21.09
CA THR A 306 16.38 4.84 21.91
C THR A 306 16.80 4.42 23.34
N GLU A 307 18.09 4.39 23.63
CA GLU A 307 18.63 4.04 24.97
C GLU A 307 18.62 5.21 25.97
N GLU A 308 18.45 6.47 25.53
CA GLU A 308 18.43 7.61 26.47
C GLU A 308 17.05 7.93 27.04
N ALA A 309 15.98 7.31 26.56
CA ALA A 309 14.60 7.56 27.05
C ALA A 309 14.23 6.72 28.31
N THR A 310 15.10 5.82 28.77
CA THR A 310 14.82 4.98 29.95
C THR A 310 15.63 5.35 31.21
N GLY A 311 16.33 6.48 31.20
CA GLY A 311 17.32 6.86 32.22
C GLY A 311 17.00 8.14 33.03
N SER A 312 15.74 8.44 33.34
CA SER A 312 15.44 9.51 34.34
C SER A 312 14.12 9.31 35.06
N GLU A 313 14.02 8.22 35.83
CA GLU A 313 13.16 8.15 37.01
C GLU A 313 13.94 7.43 38.12
N SER A 314 14.60 8.21 38.94
CA SER A 314 15.08 7.83 40.24
C SER A 314 14.67 8.91 41.23
#